data_bf3a7e82269b26d13a3b4cca9d5ec1ee
#
_entry.id   bf3a7e82269b26d13a3b4cca9d5ec1ee
#
_cell.length_a   1.000
_cell.length_b   1.000
_cell.length_c   1.000
_cell.angle_alpha   90.00
_cell.angle_beta   90.00
_cell.angle_gamma   90.00
#
_symmetry.space_group_name_H-M   'P 1'
#
loop_
_entity.id
_entity.type
_entity.pdbx_description
1 polymer ?
#
loop_
_entity_poly.entity_id
_entity_poly.type
_entity_poly.pdbx_seq_one_letter_code
_entity_poly.pdbx_strand_id
1 'polypeptide(L)'
;FLTEKQQLEIALRDIVTDVMGDTPINLNSGVDITKVIYSREVINREMHKRLFNCGVGPTGKPLPPARMNNNKFALTVKRTTQRVMKTVAEHCYTCDGSGLIQKMKKNGEPWKKKTKCPACHGQGFLLNPTGQVAGLKLIPRGPEDASINGFKTDKGTIGKLLVQARDKDNLKAVEFLTKLMRLNAVSV
;
A
#
# COMPACT_ATOMS: atom_id res chain seq x y z
N PHE A 1 26.41 -15.05 -5.91
CA PHE A 1 25.19 -15.13 -6.73
C PHE A 1 23.95 -14.87 -5.86
N LEU A 2 23.02 -14.03 -6.33
CA LEU A 2 21.75 -13.78 -5.66
C LEU A 2 20.83 -15.00 -5.81
N THR A 3 20.08 -15.35 -4.77
CA THR A 3 19.04 -16.38 -4.84
C THR A 3 17.88 -15.90 -5.73
N GLU A 4 17.10 -16.84 -6.29
CA GLU A 4 15.91 -16.51 -7.10
C GLU A 4 14.96 -15.56 -6.33
N LYS A 5 14.77 -15.80 -5.03
CA LYS A 5 13.96 -14.95 -4.15
C LYS A 5 14.47 -13.52 -4.12
N GLN A 6 15.77 -13.33 -3.93
CA GLN A 6 16.40 -11.99 -3.89
C GLN A 6 16.26 -11.27 -5.23
N GLN A 7 16.44 -11.98 -6.35
CA GLN A 7 16.25 -11.41 -7.69
C GLN A 7 14.81 -10.94 -7.92
N LEU A 8 13.83 -11.74 -7.48
CA LEU A 8 12.41 -11.39 -7.58
C LEU A 8 12.06 -10.19 -6.69
N GLU A 9 12.58 -10.12 -5.47
CA GLU A 9 12.36 -8.99 -4.57
C GLU A 9 12.94 -7.69 -5.13
N ILE A 10 14.14 -7.72 -5.72
CA ILE A 10 14.75 -6.55 -6.38
C ILE A 10 13.88 -6.10 -7.55
N ALA A 11 13.54 -7.01 -8.46
CA ALA A 11 12.72 -6.68 -9.62
C ALA A 11 11.32 -6.15 -9.25
N LEU A 12 10.71 -6.67 -8.18
CA LEU A 12 9.44 -6.14 -7.67
C LEU A 12 9.60 -4.75 -7.07
N ARG A 13 10.70 -4.47 -6.35
CA ARG A 13 11.01 -3.15 -5.80
C ARG A 13 11.21 -2.12 -6.90
N ASP A 14 11.89 -2.47 -7.98
CA ASP A 14 12.10 -1.57 -9.13
C ASP A 14 10.75 -1.16 -9.75
N ILE A 15 9.83 -2.14 -9.95
CA ILE A 15 8.48 -1.85 -10.46
C ILE A 15 7.71 -0.97 -9.45
N VAL A 16 7.80 -1.27 -8.15
CA VAL A 16 7.15 -0.48 -7.10
C VAL A 16 7.66 0.94 -7.10
N THR A 17 8.97 1.17 -7.16
CA THR A 17 9.57 2.51 -7.22
C THR A 17 9.07 3.29 -8.45
N ASP A 18 8.99 2.62 -9.60
CA ASP A 18 8.48 3.25 -10.81
C ASP A 18 7.00 3.67 -10.69
N VAL A 19 6.14 2.83 -10.11
CA VAL A 19 4.69 3.10 -10.04
C VAL A 19 4.25 3.86 -8.78
N MET A 20 4.99 3.77 -7.67
CA MET A 20 4.64 4.39 -6.38
C MET A 20 5.53 5.60 -6.05
N GLY A 21 6.69 5.74 -6.72
CA GLY A 21 7.75 6.69 -6.34
C GLY A 21 8.43 6.23 -5.05
N ASP A 22 8.77 7.20 -4.20
CA ASP A 22 9.46 6.96 -2.92
C ASP A 22 8.51 6.52 -1.79
N THR A 23 7.24 6.19 -2.11
CA THR A 23 6.29 5.67 -1.12
C THR A 23 6.83 4.36 -0.55
N PRO A 24 7.02 4.24 0.78
CA PRO A 24 7.53 3.02 1.38
C PRO A 24 6.47 1.90 1.26
N ILE A 25 6.83 0.82 0.58
CA ILE A 25 5.98 -0.36 0.35
C ILE A 25 6.68 -1.59 0.91
N ASN A 26 5.99 -2.30 1.78
CA ASN A 26 6.40 -3.60 2.28
C ASN A 26 5.75 -4.71 1.44
N LEU A 27 6.55 -5.43 0.65
CA LEU A 27 6.08 -6.52 -0.22
C LEU A 27 5.46 -7.71 0.56
N ASN A 28 5.73 -7.81 1.86
CA ASN A 28 5.12 -8.82 2.74
C ASN A 28 3.81 -8.35 3.39
N SER A 29 3.40 -7.10 3.15
CA SER A 29 2.18 -6.51 3.70
C SER A 29 1.05 -6.54 2.67
N GLY A 30 0.00 -7.32 2.92
CA GLY A 30 -1.20 -7.33 2.06
C GLY A 30 -1.85 -5.95 1.92
N VAL A 31 -1.74 -5.08 2.93
CA VAL A 31 -2.23 -3.68 2.87
C VAL A 31 -1.44 -2.88 1.86
N ASP A 32 -0.11 -3.02 1.86
CA ASP A 32 0.75 -2.25 0.95
C ASP A 32 0.66 -2.81 -0.48
N ILE A 33 0.59 -4.13 -0.63
CA ILE A 33 0.32 -4.77 -1.93
C ILE A 33 -1.03 -4.31 -2.50
N THR A 34 -2.05 -4.15 -1.67
CA THR A 34 -3.34 -3.58 -2.08
C THR A 34 -3.19 -2.17 -2.64
N LYS A 35 -2.36 -1.32 -2.02
CA LYS A 35 -2.08 0.04 -2.52
C LYS A 35 -1.42 0.00 -3.89
N VAL A 36 -0.43 -0.88 -4.07
CA VAL A 36 0.28 -1.03 -5.36
C VAL A 36 -0.68 -1.52 -6.45
N ILE A 37 -1.43 -2.58 -6.21
CA ILE A 37 -2.30 -3.20 -7.22
C ILE A 37 -3.47 -2.27 -7.61
N TYR A 38 -4.19 -1.76 -6.62
CA TYR A 38 -5.45 -1.03 -6.84
C TYR A 38 -5.30 0.48 -6.80
N SER A 39 -4.12 0.99 -6.46
CA SER A 39 -3.87 2.44 -6.29
C SER A 39 -4.81 3.07 -5.26
N ARG A 40 -5.14 2.34 -4.22
CA ARG A 40 -6.14 2.72 -3.22
C ARG A 40 -5.69 2.36 -1.81
N GLU A 41 -5.98 3.28 -0.89
CA GLU A 41 -5.82 3.09 0.54
C GLU A 41 -7.19 3.12 1.23
N VAL A 42 -7.42 2.24 2.21
CA VAL A 42 -8.63 2.26 3.02
C VAL A 42 -8.48 3.34 4.09
N ILE A 43 -9.24 4.42 3.96
CA ILE A 43 -9.21 5.58 4.86
C ILE A 43 -10.03 5.36 6.14
N ASN A 44 -11.07 4.53 6.06
CA ASN A 44 -11.93 4.19 7.20
C ASN A 44 -12.13 2.68 7.28
N ARG A 45 -11.25 2.00 8.02
CA ARG A 45 -11.25 0.54 8.15
C ARG A 45 -12.50 0.00 8.81
N GLU A 46 -13.02 0.66 9.83
CA GLU A 46 -14.22 0.21 10.55
C GLU A 46 -15.47 0.33 9.66
N MET A 47 -15.60 1.42 8.94
CA MET A 47 -16.68 1.57 7.95
C MET A 47 -16.55 0.52 6.84
N HIS A 48 -15.33 0.30 6.31
CA HIS A 48 -15.07 -0.70 5.28
C HIS A 48 -15.44 -2.11 5.75
N LYS A 49 -15.01 -2.53 6.94
CA LYS A 49 -15.39 -3.81 7.54
C LYS A 49 -16.92 -3.96 7.64
N ARG A 50 -17.60 -2.93 8.17
CA ARG A 50 -19.04 -2.93 8.36
C ARG A 50 -19.81 -3.01 7.06
N LEU A 51 -19.40 -2.23 6.03
CA LEU A 51 -20.10 -2.19 4.75
C LEU A 51 -19.88 -3.44 3.89
N PHE A 52 -18.71 -4.08 4.03
CA PHE A 52 -18.39 -5.29 3.27
C PHE A 52 -18.43 -6.59 4.09
N ASN A 53 -18.82 -6.51 5.36
CA ASN A 53 -18.80 -7.66 6.30
C ASN A 53 -17.44 -8.38 6.34
N CYS A 54 -16.35 -7.61 6.20
CA CYS A 54 -14.99 -8.15 6.19
C CYS A 54 -14.44 -8.32 7.61
N GLY A 55 -15.24 -8.73 8.55
CA GLY A 55 -14.85 -8.97 9.95
C GLY A 55 -14.69 -10.45 10.25
N VAL A 56 -14.50 -10.74 11.54
CA VAL A 56 -14.51 -12.10 12.08
C VAL A 56 -15.82 -12.27 12.84
N GLY A 57 -16.56 -13.32 12.53
CA GLY A 57 -17.81 -13.64 13.22
C GLY A 57 -17.58 -14.16 14.65
N PRO A 58 -18.64 -14.35 15.44
CA PRO A 58 -18.55 -14.86 16.82
C PRO A 58 -17.82 -16.21 16.95
N THR A 59 -17.81 -16.99 15.88
CA THR A 59 -17.13 -18.30 15.81
C THR A 59 -15.66 -18.21 15.41
N GLY A 60 -15.07 -16.99 15.29
CA GLY A 60 -13.71 -16.80 14.82
C GLY A 60 -13.52 -16.97 13.31
N LYS A 61 -14.57 -17.25 12.55
CA LYS A 61 -14.51 -17.40 11.08
C LYS A 61 -14.67 -16.04 10.38
N PRO A 62 -13.95 -15.79 9.27
CA PRO A 62 -14.16 -14.59 8.47
C PRO A 62 -15.60 -14.50 7.95
N LEU A 63 -16.19 -13.32 8.05
CA LEU A 63 -17.48 -13.04 7.47
C LEU A 63 -17.37 -12.92 5.94
N PRO A 64 -18.36 -13.42 5.17
CA PRO A 64 -18.39 -13.22 3.74
C PRO A 64 -18.60 -11.74 3.40
N PRO A 65 -18.08 -11.25 2.26
CA PRO A 65 -18.35 -9.90 1.79
C PRO A 65 -19.84 -9.68 1.58
N ALA A 66 -20.34 -8.49 1.89
CA ALA A 66 -21.72 -8.11 1.65
C ALA A 66 -22.03 -8.12 0.15
N ARG A 67 -23.18 -8.68 -0.24
CA ARG A 67 -23.65 -8.60 -1.63
C ARG A 67 -24.17 -7.19 -1.91
N MET A 68 -23.65 -6.57 -2.97
CA MET A 68 -24.02 -5.23 -3.41
C MET A 68 -24.12 -5.20 -4.94
N ASN A 69 -24.98 -4.33 -5.45
CA ASN A 69 -24.95 -4.02 -6.89
C ASN A 69 -23.73 -3.15 -7.21
N ASN A 70 -23.34 -3.10 -8.49
CA ASN A 70 -22.13 -2.39 -8.94
C ASN A 70 -22.14 -0.90 -8.55
N ASN A 71 -23.29 -0.22 -8.60
CA ASN A 71 -23.40 1.19 -8.24
C ASN A 71 -23.18 1.43 -6.74
N LYS A 72 -23.81 0.60 -5.87
CA LYS A 72 -23.60 0.66 -4.42
C LYS A 72 -22.16 0.32 -4.07
N PHE A 73 -21.57 -0.69 -4.70
CA PHE A 73 -20.18 -1.05 -4.52
C PHE A 73 -19.25 0.13 -4.86
N ALA A 74 -19.40 0.72 -6.04
CA ALA A 74 -18.58 1.85 -6.49
C ALA A 74 -18.67 3.05 -5.53
N LEU A 75 -19.88 3.40 -5.06
CA LEU A 75 -20.09 4.47 -4.08
C LEU A 75 -19.43 4.14 -2.73
N THR A 76 -19.54 2.91 -2.27
CA THR A 76 -18.96 2.46 -1.00
C THR A 76 -17.43 2.49 -1.06
N VAL A 77 -16.85 2.02 -2.17
CA VAL A 77 -15.41 2.11 -2.39
C VAL A 77 -14.94 3.57 -2.35
N LYS A 78 -15.65 4.50 -3.02
CA LYS A 78 -15.31 5.92 -2.97
C LYS A 78 -15.37 6.52 -1.55
N ARG A 79 -16.29 6.05 -0.69
CA ARG A 79 -16.45 6.54 0.69
C ARG A 79 -15.40 5.99 1.65
N THR A 80 -14.90 4.78 1.40
CA THR A 80 -14.01 4.07 2.32
C THR A 80 -12.56 4.04 1.88
N THR A 81 -12.28 4.40 0.63
CA THR A 81 -10.93 4.39 0.06
C THR A 81 -10.56 5.74 -0.53
N GLN A 82 -9.27 6.04 -0.48
CA GLN A 82 -8.65 7.17 -1.16
C GLN A 82 -7.66 6.65 -2.21
N ARG A 83 -7.52 7.36 -3.32
CA ARG A 83 -6.46 7.07 -4.29
C ARG A 83 -5.11 7.42 -3.69
N VAL A 84 -4.17 6.53 -3.85
CA VAL A 84 -2.78 6.77 -3.46
C VAL A 84 -2.13 7.62 -4.54
N MET A 85 -1.40 8.66 -4.11
CA MET A 85 -0.61 9.50 -5.01
C MET A 85 0.83 9.04 -5.01
N LYS A 86 1.50 9.14 -6.15
CA LYS A 86 2.94 8.95 -6.27
C LYS A 86 3.64 10.01 -5.44
N THR A 87 4.64 9.64 -4.65
CA THR A 87 5.37 10.56 -3.79
C THR A 87 6.83 10.68 -4.21
N VAL A 88 7.43 11.81 -3.85
CA VAL A 88 8.87 12.06 -3.94
C VAL A 88 9.37 12.38 -2.54
N ALA A 89 10.50 11.80 -2.17
CA ALA A 89 11.18 12.08 -0.92
C ALA A 89 12.01 13.35 -1.06
N GLU A 90 11.74 14.33 -0.21
CA GLU A 90 12.49 15.57 -0.13
C GLU A 90 13.24 15.68 1.21
N HIS A 91 14.40 16.27 1.19
CA HIS A 91 15.21 16.48 2.38
C HIS A 91 14.44 17.27 3.44
N CYS A 92 14.48 16.82 4.67
CA CYS A 92 13.84 17.53 5.78
C CYS A 92 14.78 18.61 6.32
N TYR A 93 14.60 19.85 5.91
CA TYR A 93 15.41 20.99 6.36
C TYR A 93 15.26 21.29 7.85
N THR A 94 14.16 20.91 8.51
CA THR A 94 13.95 21.14 9.96
C THR A 94 14.96 20.39 10.82
N CYS A 95 15.42 19.24 10.40
CA CYS A 95 16.39 18.39 11.12
C CYS A 95 17.63 18.08 10.30
N ASP A 96 17.79 18.74 9.17
CA ASP A 96 18.89 18.52 8.22
C ASP A 96 19.12 17.05 7.89
N GLY A 97 18.02 16.35 7.57
CA GLY A 97 18.05 14.93 7.20
C GLY A 97 18.30 13.96 8.36
N SER A 98 18.64 14.43 9.56
CA SER A 98 19.00 13.55 10.69
C SER A 98 17.79 12.82 11.34
N GLY A 99 16.57 13.25 11.06
CA GLY A 99 15.35 12.76 11.71
C GLY A 99 15.19 13.18 13.17
N LEU A 100 16.21 13.81 13.76
CA LEU A 100 16.26 14.16 15.19
C LEU A 100 16.54 15.66 15.35
N ILE A 101 15.90 16.27 16.36
CA ILE A 101 16.17 17.65 16.75
C ILE A 101 16.61 17.73 18.21
N GLN A 102 17.47 18.70 18.48
CA GLN A 102 17.90 19.04 19.82
C GLN A 102 16.97 20.12 20.39
N LYS A 103 16.25 19.82 21.46
CA LYS A 103 15.47 20.84 22.18
C LYS A 103 16.38 21.62 23.11
N MET A 104 16.08 22.90 23.26
CA MET A 104 16.78 23.77 24.20
C MET A 104 15.97 23.89 25.50
N LYS A 105 16.66 23.96 26.63
CA LYS A 105 16.08 24.29 27.93
C LYS A 105 15.79 25.77 28.00
N LYS A 106 15.00 26.20 29.01
CA LYS A 106 14.69 27.64 29.25
C LYS A 106 15.93 28.50 29.52
N ASN A 107 17.01 27.88 30.02
CA ASN A 107 18.31 28.53 30.27
C ASN A 107 19.23 28.57 29.05
N GLY A 108 18.76 28.18 27.87
CA GLY A 108 19.55 28.17 26.64
C GLY A 108 20.46 26.95 26.43
N GLU A 109 20.52 26.03 27.40
CA GLU A 109 21.31 24.81 27.24
C GLU A 109 20.56 23.74 26.44
N PRO A 110 21.24 22.92 25.63
CA PRO A 110 20.60 21.81 24.96
C PRO A 110 20.21 20.70 25.92
N TRP A 111 19.07 20.05 25.70
CA TRP A 111 18.71 18.84 26.41
C TRP A 111 19.70 17.71 26.02
N LYS A 112 20.09 16.88 26.98
CA LYS A 112 20.98 15.72 26.71
C LYS A 112 20.40 14.73 25.69
N LYS A 113 19.06 14.62 25.62
CA LYS A 113 18.37 13.66 24.75
C LYS A 113 17.76 14.39 23.54
N LYS A 114 18.11 13.94 22.33
CA LYS A 114 17.47 14.35 21.07
C LYS A 114 16.05 13.78 20.99
N THR A 115 15.14 14.51 20.35
CA THR A 115 13.76 14.10 20.10
C THR A 115 13.52 13.92 18.60
N LYS A 116 12.53 13.12 18.23
CA LYS A 116 12.14 12.97 16.83
C LYS A 116 11.74 14.32 16.25
N CYS A 117 12.18 14.61 15.03
CA CYS A 117 11.79 15.82 14.32
C CYS A 117 10.27 15.82 14.10
N PRO A 118 9.55 16.89 14.47
CA PRO A 118 8.11 16.96 14.31
C PRO A 118 7.67 17.07 12.85
N ALA A 119 8.52 17.60 11.97
CA ALA A 119 8.19 17.76 10.55
C ALA A 119 8.23 16.43 9.79
N CYS A 120 9.28 15.63 9.98
CA CYS A 120 9.45 14.35 9.29
C CYS A 120 9.18 13.12 10.18
N HIS A 121 8.72 13.31 11.41
CA HIS A 121 8.44 12.25 12.38
C HIS A 121 9.60 11.28 12.65
N GLY A 122 10.82 11.76 12.44
CA GLY A 122 12.04 10.97 12.64
C GLY A 122 12.62 10.30 11.40
N GLN A 123 12.02 10.51 10.23
CA GLN A 123 12.43 9.86 8.97
C GLN A 123 13.63 10.56 8.30
N GLY A 124 13.86 11.84 8.56
CA GLY A 124 14.91 12.64 7.92
C GLY A 124 14.48 13.23 6.56
N PHE A 125 13.38 12.80 6.00
CA PHE A 125 12.81 13.26 4.74
C PHE A 125 11.30 13.45 4.83
N LEU A 126 10.74 14.22 3.91
CA LEU A 126 9.32 14.46 3.74
C LEU A 126 8.84 13.77 2.46
N LEU A 127 7.68 13.13 2.51
CA LEU A 127 7.07 12.50 1.34
C LEU A 127 6.01 13.43 0.76
N ASN A 128 6.34 14.09 -0.35
CA ASN A 128 5.47 15.03 -1.01
C ASN A 128 4.73 14.38 -2.19
N PRO A 129 3.39 14.52 -2.28
CA PRO A 129 2.63 13.96 -3.39
C PRO A 129 2.91 14.74 -4.69
N THR A 130 3.14 14.01 -5.78
CA THR A 130 3.40 14.60 -7.12
C THR A 130 2.13 15.00 -7.87
N GLY A 131 0.93 14.73 -7.33
CA GLY A 131 -0.35 14.90 -8.03
C GLY A 131 -0.69 13.76 -9.01
N GLN A 132 0.23 12.85 -9.28
CA GLN A 132 -0.01 11.68 -10.12
C GLN A 132 -0.56 10.50 -9.30
N VAL A 133 -1.58 9.82 -9.82
CA VAL A 133 -2.10 8.60 -9.19
C VAL A 133 -1.08 7.48 -9.29
N ALA A 134 -0.68 6.96 -8.14
CA ALA A 134 0.27 5.88 -8.01
C ALA A 134 -0.32 4.49 -8.33
N GLY A 135 0.57 3.49 -8.40
CA GLY A 135 0.22 2.08 -8.50
C GLY A 135 -0.23 1.62 -9.88
N LEU A 136 -0.62 0.36 -9.95
CA LEU A 136 -0.95 -0.35 -11.20
C LEU A 136 -2.37 -0.07 -11.71
N LYS A 137 -3.20 0.62 -10.94
CA LYS A 137 -4.54 1.10 -11.30
C LYS A 137 -5.53 0.00 -11.71
N LEU A 138 -5.32 -1.23 -11.23
CA LEU A 138 -6.28 -2.30 -11.44
C LEU A 138 -7.56 -2.02 -10.65
N ILE A 139 -8.67 -2.61 -11.10
CA ILE A 139 -10.00 -2.33 -10.54
C ILE A 139 -10.48 -3.59 -9.81
N PRO A 140 -10.91 -3.49 -8.53
CA PRO A 140 -11.59 -4.59 -7.87
C PRO A 140 -12.90 -4.90 -8.60
N ARG A 141 -13.24 -6.19 -8.77
CA ARG A 141 -14.37 -6.61 -9.59
C ARG A 141 -15.71 -6.42 -8.89
N GLY A 142 -15.72 -6.60 -7.57
CA GLY A 142 -16.93 -6.46 -6.80
C GLY A 142 -16.70 -6.64 -5.29
N PRO A 143 -17.78 -6.74 -4.50
CA PRO A 143 -17.70 -6.93 -3.05
C PRO A 143 -16.93 -8.19 -2.63
N GLU A 144 -16.89 -9.19 -3.49
CA GLU A 144 -16.16 -10.45 -3.28
C GLU A 144 -14.63 -10.23 -3.21
N ASP A 145 -14.13 -9.16 -3.79
CA ASP A 145 -12.72 -8.78 -3.73
C ASP A 145 -12.38 -7.97 -2.47
N ALA A 146 -13.39 -7.56 -1.69
CA ALA A 146 -13.16 -6.83 -0.45
C ALA A 146 -12.56 -7.73 0.64
N SER A 147 -11.69 -7.16 1.46
CA SER A 147 -11.06 -7.80 2.61
C SER A 147 -10.95 -6.84 3.78
N ILE A 148 -10.59 -7.35 4.95
CA ILE A 148 -10.42 -6.55 6.17
C ILE A 148 -9.34 -5.46 6.04
N ASN A 149 -8.36 -5.68 5.15
CA ASN A 149 -7.22 -4.79 4.91
C ASN A 149 -7.32 -4.00 3.59
N GLY A 150 -8.50 -3.99 2.95
CA GLY A 150 -8.72 -3.36 1.66
C GLY A 150 -9.30 -4.34 0.66
N PHE A 151 -8.54 -4.67 -0.38
CA PHE A 151 -8.95 -5.65 -1.38
C PHE A 151 -8.05 -6.89 -1.32
N LYS A 152 -8.61 -8.03 -1.72
CA LYS A 152 -7.91 -9.31 -1.71
C LYS A 152 -6.69 -9.30 -2.62
N THR A 153 -5.64 -9.94 -2.15
CA THR A 153 -4.38 -10.16 -2.86
C THR A 153 -3.93 -11.62 -2.79
N ASP A 154 -4.91 -12.54 -2.56
CA ASP A 154 -4.66 -13.97 -2.60
C ASP A 154 -4.38 -14.49 -4.02
N LYS A 155 -3.79 -15.68 -4.10
CA LYS A 155 -3.37 -16.31 -5.38
C LYS A 155 -4.50 -16.36 -6.42
N GLY A 156 -5.73 -16.69 -5.99
CA GLY A 156 -6.89 -16.78 -6.89
C GLY A 156 -7.30 -15.41 -7.43
N THR A 157 -7.30 -14.38 -6.58
CA THR A 157 -7.59 -13.00 -6.98
C THR A 157 -6.50 -12.47 -7.90
N ILE A 158 -5.21 -12.68 -7.58
CA ILE A 158 -4.09 -12.26 -8.43
C ILE A 158 -4.19 -12.89 -9.82
N GLY A 159 -4.54 -14.18 -9.93
CA GLY A 159 -4.73 -14.83 -11.23
C GLY A 159 -5.80 -14.15 -12.10
N LYS A 160 -6.92 -13.73 -11.50
CA LYS A 160 -7.98 -13.01 -12.21
C LYS A 160 -7.59 -11.57 -12.56
N LEU A 161 -6.81 -10.92 -11.71
CA LEU A 161 -6.25 -9.59 -12.00
C LEU A 161 -5.21 -9.64 -13.11
N LEU A 162 -4.48 -10.74 -13.24
CA LEU A 162 -3.54 -10.95 -14.34
C LEU A 162 -4.26 -11.00 -15.69
N VAL A 163 -5.43 -11.65 -15.77
CA VAL A 163 -6.28 -11.62 -16.97
C VAL A 163 -6.72 -10.18 -17.26
N GLN A 164 -7.25 -9.47 -16.24
CA GLN A 164 -7.65 -8.07 -16.40
C GLN A 164 -6.50 -7.17 -16.87
N ALA A 165 -5.28 -7.41 -16.39
CA ALA A 165 -4.10 -6.64 -16.77
C ALA A 165 -3.72 -6.89 -18.24
N ARG A 166 -3.83 -8.13 -18.71
CA ARG A 166 -3.59 -8.50 -20.12
C ARG A 166 -4.63 -7.90 -21.05
N ASP A 167 -5.92 -7.98 -20.68
CA ASP A 167 -7.01 -7.44 -21.48
C ASP A 167 -6.91 -5.90 -21.64
N LYS A 168 -6.18 -5.23 -20.76
CA LYS A 168 -5.95 -3.78 -20.77
C LYS A 168 -4.55 -3.37 -21.25
N ASP A 169 -3.77 -4.31 -21.76
CA ASP A 169 -2.38 -4.10 -22.19
C ASP A 169 -1.50 -3.41 -21.10
N ASN A 170 -1.81 -3.66 -19.82
CA ASN A 170 -1.05 -3.12 -18.70
C ASN A 170 0.17 -4.00 -18.40
N LEU A 171 1.22 -3.87 -19.22
CA LEU A 171 2.42 -4.70 -19.15
C LEU A 171 3.09 -4.66 -17.77
N LYS A 172 3.14 -3.48 -17.10
CA LYS A 172 3.71 -3.36 -15.75
C LYS A 172 2.92 -4.16 -14.73
N ALA A 173 1.59 -4.16 -14.83
CA ALA A 173 0.75 -4.98 -13.95
C ALA A 173 0.94 -6.47 -14.22
N VAL A 174 1.04 -6.88 -15.48
CA VAL A 174 1.32 -8.27 -15.85
C VAL A 174 2.64 -8.72 -15.25
N GLU A 175 3.70 -7.93 -15.42
CA GLU A 175 5.03 -8.24 -14.89
C GLU A 175 5.02 -8.33 -13.36
N PHE A 176 4.47 -7.32 -12.68
CA PHE A 176 4.39 -7.28 -11.22
C PHE A 176 3.63 -8.48 -10.64
N LEU A 177 2.44 -8.77 -11.17
CA LEU A 177 1.61 -9.86 -10.68
C LEU A 177 2.25 -11.22 -10.92
N THR A 178 2.90 -11.42 -12.06
CA THR A 178 3.61 -12.66 -12.38
C THR A 178 4.78 -12.89 -11.42
N LYS A 179 5.61 -11.86 -11.18
CA LYS A 179 6.74 -11.93 -10.25
C LYS A 179 6.27 -12.12 -8.80
N LEU A 180 5.17 -11.46 -8.39
CA LEU A 180 4.58 -11.62 -7.07
C LEU A 180 4.07 -13.05 -6.83
N MET A 181 3.41 -13.64 -7.81
CA MET A 181 2.99 -15.05 -7.73
C MET A 181 4.19 -16.01 -7.61
N ARG A 182 5.26 -15.72 -8.33
CA ARG A 182 6.49 -16.54 -8.27
C ARG A 182 7.19 -16.37 -6.91
N LEU A 183 7.30 -15.14 -6.41
CA LEU A 183 7.87 -14.86 -5.09
C LEU A 183 7.12 -15.63 -3.99
N ASN A 184 5.79 -15.62 -4.02
CA ASN A 184 4.96 -16.36 -3.07
C ASN A 184 5.17 -17.88 -3.17
N ALA A 185 5.49 -18.41 -4.36
CA ALA A 185 5.75 -19.84 -4.56
C ALA A 185 7.14 -20.28 -4.04
N VAL A 186 8.15 -19.41 -4.13
CA VAL A 186 9.52 -19.72 -3.66
C VAL A 186 9.76 -19.32 -2.18
N SER A 187 8.78 -18.69 -1.54
CA SER A 187 8.86 -18.29 -0.13
C SER A 187 8.19 -19.29 0.83
N VAL A 188 7.63 -20.39 0.30
CA VAL A 188 7.10 -21.54 1.02
C VAL A 188 8.20 -22.59 1.16
#